data_7e28c1c7dfeb4aaf533c158e6139aa8d
#
_entry.id   7e28c1c7dfeb4aaf533c158e6139aa8d
#
_cell.length_a   1.000
_cell.length_b   1.000
_cell.length_c   1.000
_cell.angle_alpha   90.00
_cell.angle_beta   90.00
_cell.angle_gamma   90.00
#
_symmetry.space_group_name_H-M   'P 1'
#
loop_
_entity.id
_entity.type
_entity.pdbx_description
1 polymer ?
#
loop_
_entity_poly.entity_id
_entity_poly.type
_entity_poly.pdbx_seq_one_letter_code
_entity_poly.pdbx_strand_id
1 'polypeptide(L)'
;MISVQKRDTDAAWRALVGKFKTYGRLQESRDQPTTELLHVATTISDPRQRVVFSRAINPAFAIAEVISILAGSDDLSFLAFWNPRMKKFSDDGLTLCGAYGPRIGSQPSLDLEAASKLRHWTTKERVPRIDQLRLAYETLRNTPHSRQVVIQIWDSSLDLPNPWIRSRDVPCNLVSHIMIRDGKLDWLQVMRSNDLIWGFPYNVIQFTSLQEIVAGWLGVGVGSYVHVSDSLHVYQRHWNDLDSAAKATRKKTPINTASLAIKDYNSWEMTFRRLVSSVVSLTTSLSEAELISTFDATSDIIPAYREWVALLAAEALRRRGFPERALQMADHAGSYWGLSWKMWNRRTETQDKMGISGVVDNSPRISH
;
A
#
# COMPACT_ATOMS: atom_id res chain seq x y z
N MET A 1 5.36 -24.23 -9.59
CA MET A 1 5.51 -22.97 -8.84
C MET A 1 6.67 -22.17 -9.39
N ILE A 2 6.48 -20.88 -9.67
CA ILE A 2 7.54 -19.97 -10.09
C ILE A 2 8.10 -19.32 -8.84
N SER A 3 9.43 -19.36 -8.63
CA SER A 3 10.08 -18.73 -7.50
C SER A 3 11.04 -17.63 -7.96
N VAL A 4 10.99 -16.49 -7.28
CA VAL A 4 11.90 -15.36 -7.44
C VAL A 4 12.44 -14.98 -6.07
N GLN A 5 13.78 -14.94 -5.92
CA GLN A 5 14.43 -14.51 -4.70
C GLN A 5 15.38 -13.36 -5.01
N LYS A 6 15.17 -12.21 -4.40
CA LYS A 6 15.98 -10.99 -4.60
C LYS A 6 16.19 -10.26 -3.28
N ARG A 7 17.18 -9.38 -3.25
CA ARG A 7 17.44 -8.55 -2.09
C ARG A 7 16.36 -7.49 -1.89
N ASP A 8 16.00 -6.78 -2.94
CA ASP A 8 15.09 -5.62 -2.91
C ASP A 8 13.89 -5.82 -3.85
N THR A 9 12.86 -5.00 -3.65
CA THR A 9 11.60 -5.07 -4.39
C THR A 9 11.76 -4.72 -5.87
N ASP A 10 12.62 -3.77 -6.21
CA ASP A 10 12.86 -3.39 -7.60
C ASP A 10 13.50 -4.53 -8.39
N ALA A 11 14.50 -5.19 -7.80
CA ALA A 11 15.13 -6.36 -8.41
C ALA A 11 14.16 -7.54 -8.53
N ALA A 12 13.28 -7.75 -7.55
CA ALA A 12 12.24 -8.76 -7.59
C ALA A 12 11.23 -8.49 -8.71
N TRP A 13 10.73 -7.27 -8.79
CA TRP A 13 9.78 -6.85 -9.83
C TRP A 13 10.36 -7.02 -11.24
N ARG A 14 11.61 -6.61 -11.48
CA ARG A 14 12.29 -6.80 -12.76
C ARG A 14 12.47 -8.28 -13.12
N ALA A 15 12.77 -9.12 -12.15
CA ALA A 15 12.88 -10.56 -12.38
C ALA A 15 11.51 -11.16 -12.75
N LEU A 16 10.42 -10.71 -12.13
CA LEU A 16 9.06 -11.10 -12.49
C LEU A 16 8.71 -10.67 -13.90
N VAL A 17 9.05 -9.45 -14.33
CA VAL A 17 8.88 -8.98 -15.72
C VAL A 17 9.52 -9.96 -16.71
N GLY A 18 10.74 -10.42 -16.42
CA GLY A 18 11.43 -11.43 -17.24
C GLY A 18 10.68 -12.76 -17.29
N LYS A 19 10.06 -13.17 -16.17
CA LYS A 19 9.27 -14.42 -16.13
C LYS A 19 8.01 -14.35 -16.98
N PHE A 20 7.34 -13.19 -17.04
CA PHE A 20 6.19 -12.99 -17.93
C PHE A 20 6.53 -13.21 -19.39
N LYS A 21 7.67 -12.73 -19.85
CA LYS A 21 8.13 -12.91 -21.25
C LYS A 21 8.36 -14.37 -21.61
N THR A 22 8.75 -15.20 -20.63
CA THR A 22 9.12 -16.60 -20.87
C THR A 22 7.97 -17.57 -20.62
N TYR A 23 7.15 -17.31 -19.59
CA TYR A 23 6.18 -18.29 -19.07
C TYR A 23 4.75 -17.76 -19.04
N GLY A 24 4.52 -16.49 -19.38
CA GLY A 24 3.20 -15.87 -19.34
C GLY A 24 2.23 -16.57 -20.29
N ARG A 25 1.03 -16.85 -19.79
CA ARG A 25 -0.05 -17.46 -20.56
C ARG A 25 -1.17 -16.46 -20.76
N LEU A 26 -1.68 -16.34 -21.96
CA LEU A 26 -2.84 -15.51 -22.25
C LEU A 26 -4.07 -16.09 -21.56
N GLN A 27 -4.78 -15.25 -20.85
CA GLN A 27 -6.03 -15.58 -20.17
C GLN A 27 -7.07 -14.50 -20.46
N GLU A 28 -8.25 -14.92 -20.88
CA GLU A 28 -9.39 -14.01 -20.97
C GLU A 28 -9.86 -13.61 -19.56
N SER A 29 -10.08 -12.35 -19.34
CA SER A 29 -10.67 -11.82 -18.11
C SER A 29 -11.92 -11.00 -18.45
N ARG A 30 -12.74 -10.72 -17.44
CA ARG A 30 -14.02 -10.01 -17.63
C ARG A 30 -13.88 -8.68 -18.34
N ASP A 31 -12.79 -7.96 -18.10
CA ASP A 31 -12.63 -6.59 -18.59
C ASP A 31 -11.68 -6.49 -19.79
N GLN A 32 -10.61 -7.27 -19.80
CA GLN A 32 -9.60 -7.25 -20.85
C GLN A 32 -8.72 -8.52 -20.79
N PRO A 33 -8.14 -8.96 -21.92
CA PRO A 33 -7.17 -10.04 -21.91
C PRO A 33 -5.99 -9.71 -20.98
N THR A 34 -5.58 -10.72 -20.24
CA THR A 34 -4.42 -10.66 -19.34
C THR A 34 -3.39 -11.70 -19.77
N THR A 35 -2.14 -11.43 -19.44
CA THR A 35 -1.12 -12.50 -19.39
C THR A 35 -0.89 -12.83 -17.93
N GLU A 36 -0.84 -14.12 -17.61
CA GLU A 36 -0.87 -14.64 -16.26
C GLU A 36 0.29 -15.60 -15.99
N LEU A 37 0.78 -15.58 -14.77
CA LEU A 37 1.66 -16.57 -14.16
C LEU A 37 0.96 -17.13 -12.93
N LEU A 38 0.85 -18.46 -12.83
CA LEU A 38 0.23 -19.13 -11.68
C LEU A 38 1.27 -19.51 -10.61
N HIS A 39 0.86 -19.44 -9.34
CA HIS A 39 1.59 -19.92 -8.17
C HIS A 39 3.00 -19.30 -8.08
N VAL A 40 3.07 -17.98 -8.03
CA VAL A 40 4.33 -17.24 -7.99
C VAL A 40 4.69 -16.91 -6.54
N ALA A 41 5.86 -17.34 -6.08
CA ALA A 41 6.43 -16.97 -4.80
C ALA A 41 7.62 -16.01 -5.00
N THR A 42 7.58 -14.86 -4.34
CA THR A 42 8.61 -13.82 -4.40
C THR A 42 9.17 -13.56 -3.02
N THR A 43 10.47 -13.85 -2.81
CA THR A 43 11.17 -13.59 -1.55
C THR A 43 12.02 -12.32 -1.69
N ILE A 44 11.85 -11.40 -0.74
CA ILE A 44 12.62 -10.16 -0.60
C ILE A 44 13.37 -10.23 0.72
N SER A 45 14.72 -10.29 0.67
CA SER A 45 15.55 -10.46 1.87
C SER A 45 15.85 -9.16 2.61
N ASP A 46 15.67 -8.00 1.96
CA ASP A 46 15.75 -6.67 2.57
C ASP A 46 14.44 -5.90 2.27
N PRO A 47 13.33 -6.21 3.01
CA PRO A 47 12.01 -5.65 2.72
C PRO A 47 11.88 -4.15 3.04
N ARG A 48 12.87 -3.53 3.68
CA ARG A 48 12.95 -2.09 3.83
C ARG A 48 13.19 -1.38 2.50
N GLN A 49 13.78 -2.08 1.51
CA GLN A 49 13.92 -1.63 0.13
C GLN A 49 12.65 -1.95 -0.68
N ARG A 50 11.53 -1.29 -0.32
CA ARG A 50 10.16 -1.63 -0.71
C ARG A 50 9.64 -0.97 -1.99
N VAL A 51 10.34 0.05 -2.53
CA VAL A 51 9.90 0.79 -3.71
C VAL A 51 10.40 0.15 -5.01
N VAL A 52 9.51 0.05 -5.99
CA VAL A 52 9.87 -0.33 -7.37
C VAL A 52 10.23 0.93 -8.14
N PHE A 53 11.52 1.24 -8.25
CA PHE A 53 12.01 2.40 -8.99
C PHE A 53 11.96 2.23 -10.51
N SER A 54 12.06 0.99 -11.00
CA SER A 54 11.91 0.67 -12.43
C SER A 54 10.50 0.94 -12.96
N ARG A 55 9.52 1.06 -12.06
CA ARG A 55 8.14 1.41 -12.34
C ARG A 55 7.73 2.56 -11.41
N ALA A 56 7.79 3.80 -11.88
CA ALA A 56 7.39 4.94 -11.09
C ALA A 56 5.89 4.86 -10.74
N ILE A 57 5.59 4.62 -9.47
CA ILE A 57 4.24 4.62 -8.89
C ILE A 57 4.04 5.86 -8.04
N ASN A 58 2.81 6.19 -7.68
CA ASN A 58 2.52 7.25 -6.71
C ASN A 58 2.87 6.80 -5.29
N PRO A 59 4.01 7.21 -4.71
CA PRO A 59 4.39 6.74 -3.38
C PRO A 59 3.56 7.40 -2.27
N ALA A 60 2.98 8.57 -2.50
CA ALA A 60 2.08 9.21 -1.55
C ALA A 60 0.79 8.39 -1.39
N PHE A 61 0.23 7.89 -2.49
CA PHE A 61 -0.92 6.98 -2.41
C PHE A 61 -0.56 5.69 -1.68
N ALA A 62 0.61 5.09 -1.97
CA ALA A 62 1.06 3.89 -1.27
C ALA A 62 1.14 4.09 0.25
N ILE A 63 1.68 5.22 0.71
CA ILE A 63 1.74 5.55 2.14
C ILE A 63 0.35 5.83 2.72
N ALA A 64 -0.53 6.49 1.98
CA ALA A 64 -1.91 6.71 2.39
C ALA A 64 -2.65 5.39 2.60
N GLU A 65 -2.43 4.38 1.74
CA GLU A 65 -2.97 3.03 1.94
C GLU A 65 -2.43 2.37 3.21
N VAL A 66 -1.11 2.48 3.50
CA VAL A 66 -0.54 1.98 4.76
C VAL A 66 -1.21 2.62 5.96
N ILE A 67 -1.39 3.95 5.94
CA ILE A 67 -2.04 4.70 7.01
C ILE A 67 -3.51 4.27 7.15
N SER A 68 -4.24 4.11 6.06
CA SER A 68 -5.62 3.63 6.05
C SER A 68 -5.74 2.22 6.67
N ILE A 69 -4.81 1.31 6.34
CA ILE A 69 -4.77 -0.05 6.92
C ILE A 69 -4.54 0.02 8.44
N LEU A 70 -3.54 0.76 8.88
CA LEU A 70 -3.19 0.91 10.30
C LEU A 70 -4.28 1.64 11.10
N ALA A 71 -5.01 2.56 10.47
CA ALA A 71 -6.15 3.26 11.06
C ALA A 71 -7.44 2.42 11.09
N GLY A 72 -7.43 1.21 10.51
CA GLY A 72 -8.64 0.39 10.40
C GLY A 72 -9.72 1.02 9.53
N SER A 73 -9.36 1.87 8.56
CA SER A 73 -10.29 2.68 7.77
C SER A 73 -10.68 2.01 6.46
N ASP A 74 -11.94 2.20 6.06
CA ASP A 74 -12.51 1.90 4.74
C ASP A 74 -12.97 3.16 4.01
N ASP A 75 -12.58 4.34 4.50
CA ASP A 75 -13.01 5.62 3.95
C ASP A 75 -12.51 5.84 2.51
N LEU A 76 -13.48 5.90 1.60
CA LEU A 76 -13.21 6.21 0.21
C LEU A 76 -12.68 7.63 0.04
N SER A 77 -13.19 8.62 0.78
CA SER A 77 -12.83 10.03 0.57
C SER A 77 -11.36 10.28 0.82
N PHE A 78 -10.83 9.67 1.89
CA PHE A 78 -9.42 9.73 2.24
C PHE A 78 -8.53 9.15 1.13
N LEU A 79 -8.81 7.92 0.67
CA LEU A 79 -7.99 7.29 -0.37
C LEU A 79 -8.20 7.93 -1.75
N ALA A 80 -9.41 8.39 -2.07
CA ALA A 80 -9.71 9.05 -3.32
C ALA A 80 -9.04 10.41 -3.46
N PHE A 81 -8.72 11.09 -2.35
CA PHE A 81 -7.90 12.30 -2.39
C PHE A 81 -6.52 12.00 -2.97
N TRP A 82 -5.88 10.89 -2.59
CA TRP A 82 -4.56 10.50 -3.07
C TRP A 82 -4.59 9.81 -4.45
N ASN A 83 -5.68 9.08 -4.73
CA ASN A 83 -5.92 8.41 -6.00
C ASN A 83 -7.41 8.43 -6.38
N PRO A 84 -7.84 9.34 -7.26
CA PRO A 84 -9.26 9.47 -7.65
C PRO A 84 -9.87 8.21 -8.27
N ARG A 85 -9.04 7.27 -8.77
CA ARG A 85 -9.52 6.00 -9.32
C ARG A 85 -10.20 5.09 -8.29
N MET A 86 -9.92 5.31 -6.99
CA MET A 86 -10.54 4.54 -5.91
C MET A 86 -12.06 4.64 -5.92
N LYS A 87 -12.63 5.75 -6.44
CA LYS A 87 -14.08 5.93 -6.60
C LYS A 87 -14.75 4.85 -7.45
N LYS A 88 -14.00 4.19 -8.35
CA LYS A 88 -14.53 3.13 -9.22
C LYS A 88 -14.82 1.84 -8.46
N PHE A 89 -14.16 1.63 -7.34
CA PHE A 89 -14.27 0.41 -6.53
C PHE A 89 -15.37 0.49 -5.47
N SER A 90 -15.85 1.68 -5.14
CA SER A 90 -16.91 1.84 -4.15
C SER A 90 -18.29 1.53 -4.73
N ASP A 91 -19.10 0.81 -3.96
CA ASP A 91 -20.48 0.48 -4.31
C ASP A 91 -21.46 1.57 -3.84
N ASP A 92 -21.16 2.23 -2.73
CA ASP A 92 -22.02 3.25 -2.07
C ASP A 92 -21.50 4.69 -2.23
N GLY A 93 -20.31 4.86 -2.80
CA GLY A 93 -19.66 6.18 -2.94
C GLY A 93 -19.04 6.71 -1.63
N LEU A 94 -19.04 5.92 -0.55
CA LEU A 94 -18.57 6.31 0.77
C LEU A 94 -17.47 5.39 1.30
N THR A 95 -17.59 4.09 1.08
CA THR A 95 -16.72 3.06 1.64
C THR A 95 -16.13 2.13 0.59
N LEU A 96 -15.08 1.40 0.98
CA LEU A 96 -14.43 0.35 0.21
C LEU A 96 -14.64 -0.99 0.93
N CYS A 97 -15.49 -1.84 0.37
CA CYS A 97 -15.84 -3.14 0.98
C CYS A 97 -14.64 -4.09 1.13
N GLY A 98 -13.71 -4.04 0.19
CA GLY A 98 -12.48 -4.85 0.19
C GLY A 98 -11.31 -4.24 0.95
N ALA A 99 -11.49 -3.08 1.60
CA ALA A 99 -10.44 -2.41 2.35
C ALA A 99 -9.79 -3.32 3.40
N TYR A 100 -8.46 -3.33 3.45
CA TYR A 100 -7.72 -4.19 4.37
C TYR A 100 -7.74 -3.67 5.81
N GLY A 101 -7.87 -2.36 6.00
CA GLY A 101 -7.89 -1.73 7.32
C GLY A 101 -8.89 -2.37 8.28
N PRO A 102 -10.20 -2.34 7.99
CA PRO A 102 -11.21 -2.93 8.86
C PRO A 102 -11.09 -4.44 9.04
N ARG A 103 -10.41 -5.12 8.13
CA ARG A 103 -10.22 -6.57 8.15
C ARG A 103 -9.03 -6.99 9.01
N ILE A 104 -7.96 -6.19 9.01
CA ILE A 104 -6.72 -6.44 9.75
C ILE A 104 -6.78 -5.86 11.16
N GLY A 105 -7.26 -4.62 11.28
CA GLY A 105 -7.29 -3.89 12.52
C GLY A 105 -8.63 -3.20 12.74
N SER A 106 -9.14 -3.30 13.94
CA SER A 106 -10.18 -2.42 14.43
C SER A 106 -9.55 -1.66 15.59
N GLN A 107 -9.17 -0.41 15.36
CA GLN A 107 -8.72 0.44 16.45
C GLN A 107 -9.94 1.10 17.13
N PRO A 108 -10.46 0.54 18.24
CA PRO A 108 -11.58 1.17 18.94
C PRO A 108 -11.20 2.50 19.58
N SER A 109 -9.91 2.76 19.71
CA SER A 109 -9.35 3.93 20.40
C SER A 109 -8.94 5.09 19.51
N LEU A 110 -9.03 4.98 18.19
CA LEU A 110 -9.00 6.12 17.31
C LEU A 110 -10.38 6.79 17.34
N ASP A 111 -10.69 7.40 18.48
CA ASP A 111 -11.75 8.39 18.61
C ASP A 111 -11.30 9.67 17.85
N LEU A 112 -11.19 9.51 16.55
CA LEU A 112 -11.20 10.62 15.65
C LEU A 112 -12.67 11.01 15.52
N GLU A 113 -13.07 12.10 16.15
CA GLU A 113 -14.38 12.72 15.91
C GLU A 113 -14.63 12.93 14.40
N ALA A 114 -13.56 13.06 13.64
CA ALA A 114 -13.56 13.04 12.17
C ALA A 114 -13.69 11.61 11.60
N ALA A 115 -13.10 10.59 12.20
CA ALA A 115 -13.20 9.20 11.75
C ALA A 115 -14.51 8.52 12.22
N SER A 116 -15.20 9.06 13.21
CA SER A 116 -16.53 8.54 13.60
C SER A 116 -17.58 8.80 12.51
N LYS A 117 -17.39 9.80 11.66
CA LYS A 117 -18.20 10.03 10.46
C LYS A 117 -17.92 9.02 9.34
N LEU A 118 -16.86 8.24 9.45
CA LEU A 118 -16.36 7.32 8.43
C LEU A 118 -16.79 5.87 8.64
N ARG A 119 -17.62 5.57 9.63
CA ARG A 119 -18.05 4.20 9.95
C ARG A 119 -19.50 3.96 9.55
N HIS A 120 -19.79 3.89 8.28
CA HIS A 120 -21.10 3.43 7.81
C HIS A 120 -21.04 1.96 7.39
N TRP A 121 -21.01 1.05 8.37
CA TRP A 121 -21.36 -0.34 8.12
C TRP A 121 -22.85 -0.55 8.38
N THR A 122 -23.57 -0.89 7.33
CA THR A 122 -25.02 -1.15 7.34
C THR A 122 -25.37 -2.61 7.63
N THR A 123 -24.57 -3.38 8.33
CA THR A 123 -24.94 -4.73 8.76
C THR A 123 -25.47 -4.71 10.19
N LYS A 124 -26.67 -5.22 10.37
CA LYS A 124 -27.49 -5.16 11.57
C LYS A 124 -26.95 -5.90 12.80
N GLU A 125 -25.90 -6.70 12.68
CA GLU A 125 -25.27 -7.38 13.83
C GLU A 125 -23.74 -7.28 13.70
N ARG A 126 -23.15 -6.46 14.56
CA ARG A 126 -21.68 -6.30 14.60
C ARG A 126 -21.07 -7.45 15.40
N VAL A 127 -20.46 -8.40 14.73
CA VAL A 127 -19.44 -9.21 15.41
C VAL A 127 -18.33 -8.25 15.86
N PRO A 128 -17.89 -8.30 17.13
CA PRO A 128 -16.79 -7.46 17.61
C PRO A 128 -15.59 -7.66 16.70
N ARG A 129 -15.12 -6.59 16.04
CA ARG A 129 -13.92 -6.67 15.22
C ARG A 129 -12.71 -6.83 16.10
N ILE A 130 -11.88 -7.78 15.77
CA ILE A 130 -10.64 -8.08 16.47
C ILE A 130 -9.52 -7.27 15.81
N ASP A 131 -8.77 -6.51 16.60
CA ASP A 131 -7.50 -5.95 16.14
C ASP A 131 -6.47 -7.07 16.02
N GLN A 132 -6.37 -7.63 14.82
CA GLN A 132 -5.49 -8.78 14.54
C GLN A 132 -4.00 -8.42 14.66
N LEU A 133 -3.61 -7.17 14.32
CA LEU A 133 -2.20 -6.73 14.46
C LEU A 133 -1.79 -6.64 15.93
N ARG A 134 -2.66 -6.08 16.76
CA ARG A 134 -2.41 -5.98 18.20
C ARG A 134 -2.34 -7.36 18.84
N LEU A 135 -3.28 -8.25 18.52
CA LEU A 135 -3.26 -9.63 19.03
C LEU A 135 -2.03 -10.41 18.54
N ALA A 136 -1.60 -10.18 17.29
CA ALA A 136 -0.37 -10.75 16.76
C ALA A 136 0.86 -10.27 17.55
N TYR A 137 0.92 -8.97 17.86
CA TYR A 137 1.97 -8.41 18.71
C TYR A 137 1.95 -9.03 20.11
N GLU A 138 0.80 -9.07 20.79
CA GLU A 138 0.65 -9.63 22.14
C GLU A 138 1.04 -11.12 22.16
N THR A 139 0.62 -11.87 21.15
CA THR A 139 0.95 -13.30 21.02
C THR A 139 2.46 -13.51 20.87
N LEU A 140 3.10 -12.79 19.97
CA LEU A 140 4.55 -12.95 19.72
C LEU A 140 5.40 -12.37 20.86
N ARG A 141 4.91 -11.35 21.57
CA ARG A 141 5.56 -10.83 22.77
C ARG A 141 5.60 -11.87 23.88
N ASN A 142 4.48 -12.60 24.09
CA ASN A 142 4.33 -13.59 25.15
C ASN A 142 4.91 -14.96 24.74
N THR A 143 4.83 -15.29 23.46
CA THR A 143 5.27 -16.59 22.90
C THR A 143 6.05 -16.36 21.60
N PRO A 144 7.33 -15.95 21.67
CA PRO A 144 8.10 -15.53 20.48
C PRO A 144 8.26 -16.65 19.43
N HIS A 145 8.21 -17.91 19.82
CA HIS A 145 8.36 -19.04 18.89
C HIS A 145 7.03 -19.55 18.31
N SER A 146 5.91 -18.84 18.56
CA SER A 146 4.59 -19.22 18.05
C SER A 146 4.59 -19.37 16.53
N ARG A 147 3.79 -20.34 16.06
CA ARG A 147 3.46 -20.57 14.64
C ARG A 147 1.97 -20.33 14.36
N GLN A 148 1.24 -19.75 15.32
CA GLN A 148 -0.21 -19.60 15.27
C GLN A 148 -0.65 -18.18 14.88
N VAL A 149 0.30 -17.27 14.55
CA VAL A 149 -0.02 -15.88 14.28
C VAL A 149 -0.38 -15.70 12.81
N VAL A 150 -1.64 -15.88 12.55
CA VAL A 150 -2.27 -15.74 11.23
C VAL A 150 -3.20 -14.55 11.25
N ILE A 151 -3.04 -13.64 10.29
CA ILE A 151 -3.89 -12.46 10.09
C ILE A 151 -4.76 -12.73 8.87
N GLN A 152 -6.06 -12.90 9.07
CA GLN A 152 -7.01 -13.19 8.01
C GLN A 152 -7.53 -11.89 7.40
N ILE A 153 -7.49 -11.79 6.06
CA ILE A 153 -8.02 -10.65 5.31
C ILE A 153 -9.26 -11.06 4.53
N TRP A 154 -9.21 -12.21 3.88
CA TRP A 154 -10.35 -12.80 3.17
C TRP A 154 -11.38 -13.35 4.14
N ASP A 155 -12.63 -12.98 3.94
CA ASP A 155 -13.77 -13.51 4.69
C ASP A 155 -14.70 -14.23 3.71
N SER A 156 -14.80 -15.56 3.82
CA SER A 156 -15.60 -16.38 2.91
C SER A 156 -17.10 -16.08 2.99
N SER A 157 -17.57 -15.52 4.09
CA SER A 157 -18.99 -15.15 4.24
C SER A 157 -19.34 -13.87 3.47
N LEU A 158 -18.34 -13.01 3.21
CA LEU A 158 -18.51 -11.72 2.54
C LEU A 158 -17.96 -11.72 1.11
N ASP A 159 -16.87 -12.43 0.87
CA ASP A 159 -16.03 -12.26 -0.32
C ASP A 159 -16.20 -13.36 -1.37
N LEU A 160 -16.79 -14.51 -1.01
CA LEU A 160 -17.13 -15.53 -2.01
C LEU A 160 -18.15 -14.96 -2.99
N PRO A 161 -17.97 -15.23 -4.31
CA PRO A 161 -18.94 -14.81 -5.31
C PRO A 161 -20.34 -15.32 -4.97
N ASN A 162 -21.24 -14.40 -4.71
CA ASN A 162 -22.63 -14.67 -4.43
C ASN A 162 -23.47 -14.03 -5.54
N PRO A 163 -24.42 -14.76 -6.18
CA PRO A 163 -25.29 -14.19 -7.20
C PRO A 163 -26.11 -12.99 -6.71
N TRP A 164 -26.33 -12.91 -5.41
CA TRP A 164 -27.20 -11.90 -4.78
C TRP A 164 -26.43 -10.69 -4.23
N ILE A 165 -25.13 -10.84 -3.97
CA ILE A 165 -24.28 -9.77 -3.40
C ILE A 165 -23.03 -9.67 -4.28
N ARG A 166 -22.95 -8.62 -5.10
CA ARG A 166 -21.78 -8.34 -5.94
C ARG A 166 -21.17 -7.03 -5.50
N SER A 167 -20.05 -7.10 -4.78
CA SER A 167 -19.22 -5.93 -4.55
C SER A 167 -18.23 -5.73 -5.71
N ARG A 168 -17.97 -4.46 -6.04
CA ARG A 168 -16.92 -4.07 -6.99
C ARG A 168 -15.53 -4.22 -6.39
N ASP A 169 -15.45 -4.17 -5.06
CA ASP A 169 -14.21 -4.22 -4.28
C ASP A 169 -14.14 -5.50 -3.45
N VAL A 170 -13.62 -6.56 -4.07
CA VAL A 170 -13.37 -7.84 -3.41
C VAL A 170 -11.87 -7.96 -3.12
N PRO A 171 -11.44 -8.19 -1.86
CA PRO A 171 -10.04 -8.18 -1.48
C PRO A 171 -9.22 -9.20 -2.28
N CYS A 172 -8.06 -8.77 -2.76
CA CYS A 172 -7.11 -9.66 -3.43
C CYS A 172 -6.20 -10.39 -2.44
N ASN A 173 -5.98 -9.81 -1.27
CA ASN A 173 -5.21 -10.43 -0.18
C ASN A 173 -6.08 -11.46 0.56
N LEU A 174 -5.47 -12.60 0.88
CA LEU A 174 -6.11 -13.68 1.61
C LEU A 174 -5.70 -13.68 3.08
N VAL A 175 -4.40 -13.77 3.34
CA VAL A 175 -3.87 -14.03 4.67
C VAL A 175 -2.42 -13.57 4.78
N SER A 176 -2.02 -13.12 5.98
CA SER A 176 -0.63 -13.00 6.38
C SER A 176 -0.30 -14.03 7.46
N HIS A 177 0.90 -14.59 7.42
CA HIS A 177 1.45 -15.42 8.49
C HIS A 177 2.78 -14.82 8.93
N ILE A 178 2.93 -14.55 10.22
CA ILE A 178 4.10 -13.87 10.77
C ILE A 178 4.75 -14.70 11.88
N MET A 179 6.07 -14.70 11.89
CA MET A 179 6.86 -15.48 12.86
C MET A 179 8.14 -14.76 13.22
N ILE A 180 8.62 -14.95 14.46
CA ILE A 180 9.97 -14.53 14.84
C ILE A 180 10.90 -15.74 14.68
N ARG A 181 11.97 -15.57 13.89
CA ARG A 181 13.06 -16.54 13.74
C ARG A 181 14.39 -15.80 13.77
N ASP A 182 15.35 -16.34 14.46
CA ASP A 182 16.69 -15.76 14.61
C ASP A 182 16.69 -14.27 15.00
N GLY A 183 15.77 -13.88 15.91
CA GLY A 183 15.60 -12.50 16.37
C GLY A 183 15.05 -11.54 15.33
N LYS A 184 14.43 -12.03 14.26
CA LYS A 184 13.83 -11.24 13.17
C LYS A 184 12.39 -11.67 12.92
N LEU A 185 11.54 -10.70 12.54
CA LEU A 185 10.16 -10.93 12.17
C LEU A 185 10.07 -11.25 10.67
N ASP A 186 9.78 -12.51 10.34
CA ASP A 186 9.46 -12.95 8.98
C ASP A 186 7.97 -12.75 8.69
N TRP A 187 7.64 -12.40 7.45
CA TRP A 187 6.28 -12.15 6.98
C TRP A 187 5.99 -12.88 5.68
N LEU A 188 4.99 -13.74 5.69
CA LEU A 188 4.41 -14.35 4.49
C LEU A 188 3.09 -13.66 4.18
N GLN A 189 2.93 -13.15 2.95
CA GLN A 189 1.70 -12.59 2.42
C GLN A 189 1.18 -13.44 1.28
N VAL A 190 -0.10 -13.81 1.31
CA VAL A 190 -0.74 -14.61 0.26
C VAL A 190 -1.87 -13.84 -0.39
N MET A 191 -1.84 -13.77 -1.72
CA MET A 191 -2.86 -13.14 -2.54
C MET A 191 -3.45 -14.13 -3.55
N ARG A 192 -4.80 -14.10 -3.72
CA ARG A 192 -5.49 -14.89 -4.77
C ARG A 192 -5.22 -14.33 -6.17
N SER A 193 -5.04 -13.01 -6.29
CA SER A 193 -4.86 -12.29 -7.55
C SER A 193 -4.00 -11.06 -7.31
N ASN A 194 -3.06 -10.78 -8.22
CA ASN A 194 -2.19 -9.62 -8.11
C ASN A 194 -1.79 -9.08 -9.48
N ASP A 195 -2.04 -7.80 -9.73
CA ASP A 195 -1.54 -7.10 -10.93
C ASP A 195 -0.07 -6.71 -10.72
N LEU A 196 0.84 -7.16 -11.58
CA LEU A 196 2.26 -6.84 -11.50
C LEU A 196 2.56 -5.34 -11.65
N ILE A 197 1.70 -4.60 -12.37
CA ILE A 197 1.91 -3.18 -12.69
C ILE A 197 1.37 -2.27 -11.59
N TRP A 198 0.16 -2.54 -11.11
CA TRP A 198 -0.54 -1.69 -10.14
C TRP A 198 -0.65 -2.32 -8.76
N GLY A 199 -0.84 -3.64 -8.66
CA GLY A 199 -1.04 -4.33 -7.39
C GLY A 199 0.27 -4.58 -6.66
N PHE A 200 1.18 -5.35 -7.27
CA PHE A 200 2.42 -5.81 -6.61
C PHE A 200 3.25 -4.69 -5.97
N PRO A 201 3.54 -3.55 -6.65
CA PRO A 201 4.34 -2.49 -6.02
C PRO A 201 3.69 -1.88 -4.78
N TYR A 202 2.38 -1.65 -4.80
CA TYR A 202 1.65 -1.09 -3.66
C TYR A 202 1.53 -2.10 -2.52
N ASN A 203 1.16 -3.36 -2.83
CA ASN A 203 1.03 -4.41 -1.82
C ASN A 203 2.35 -4.68 -1.08
N VAL A 204 3.49 -4.69 -1.79
CA VAL A 204 4.78 -4.86 -1.13
C VAL A 204 5.07 -3.69 -0.19
N ILE A 205 4.81 -2.44 -0.57
CA ILE A 205 4.98 -1.28 0.32
C ILE A 205 4.07 -1.42 1.54
N GLN A 206 2.80 -1.79 1.37
CA GLN A 206 1.85 -1.98 2.46
C GLN A 206 2.37 -2.99 3.49
N PHE A 207 2.56 -4.22 3.08
CA PHE A 207 2.86 -5.31 4.01
C PHE A 207 4.28 -5.30 4.56
N THR A 208 5.26 -4.79 3.82
CA THR A 208 6.63 -4.61 4.36
C THR A 208 6.71 -3.43 5.34
N SER A 209 5.84 -2.43 5.20
CA SER A 209 5.73 -1.36 6.20
C SER A 209 5.09 -1.88 7.49
N LEU A 210 4.02 -2.70 7.38
CA LEU A 210 3.43 -3.38 8.53
C LEU A 210 4.45 -4.30 9.21
N GLN A 211 5.22 -5.07 8.44
CA GLN A 211 6.28 -5.93 8.96
C GLN A 211 7.31 -5.14 9.79
N GLU A 212 7.82 -4.02 9.27
CA GLU A 212 8.80 -3.19 9.99
C GLU A 212 8.23 -2.55 11.25
N ILE A 213 6.98 -2.08 11.20
CA ILE A 213 6.28 -1.49 12.34
C ILE A 213 6.07 -2.53 13.44
N VAL A 214 5.55 -3.71 13.12
CA VAL A 214 5.34 -4.80 14.09
C VAL A 214 6.67 -5.31 14.66
N ALA A 215 7.71 -5.43 13.83
CA ALA A 215 9.07 -5.76 14.30
C ALA A 215 9.57 -4.71 15.32
N GLY A 216 9.30 -3.43 15.07
CA GLY A 216 9.59 -2.33 16.00
C GLY A 216 8.89 -2.51 17.34
N TRP A 217 7.58 -2.78 17.36
CA TRP A 217 6.83 -3.01 18.61
C TRP A 217 7.42 -4.16 19.44
N LEU A 218 7.87 -5.21 18.76
CA LEU A 218 8.47 -6.40 19.40
C LEU A 218 9.93 -6.20 19.79
N GLY A 219 10.57 -5.13 19.31
CA GLY A 219 12.00 -4.89 19.53
C GLY A 219 12.91 -5.91 18.83
N VAL A 220 12.46 -6.50 17.72
CA VAL A 220 13.21 -7.48 16.91
C VAL A 220 13.62 -6.89 15.56
N GLY A 221 14.54 -7.57 14.87
CA GLY A 221 14.94 -7.19 13.51
C GLY A 221 13.86 -7.48 12.48
N VAL A 222 13.97 -6.86 11.31
CA VAL A 222 13.12 -7.18 10.15
C VAL A 222 13.74 -8.39 9.44
N GLY A 223 12.95 -9.43 9.27
CA GLY A 223 13.32 -10.67 8.57
C GLY A 223 12.98 -10.62 7.08
N SER A 224 12.84 -11.78 6.47
CA SER A 224 12.45 -11.88 5.06
C SER A 224 10.96 -11.59 4.87
N TYR A 225 10.62 -11.02 3.73
CA TYR A 225 9.25 -10.91 3.24
C TYR A 225 9.01 -11.88 2.08
N VAL A 226 7.99 -12.72 2.20
CA VAL A 226 7.60 -13.65 1.14
C VAL A 226 6.22 -13.25 0.64
N HIS A 227 6.11 -12.98 -0.66
CA HIS A 227 4.87 -12.60 -1.33
C HIS A 227 4.45 -13.72 -2.27
N VAL A 228 3.31 -14.34 -2.00
CA VAL A 228 2.71 -15.36 -2.86
C VAL A 228 1.55 -14.74 -3.62
N SER A 229 1.66 -14.72 -4.95
CA SER A 229 0.57 -14.37 -5.86
C SER A 229 0.10 -15.64 -6.56
N ASP A 230 -1.11 -16.10 -6.26
CA ASP A 230 -1.63 -17.32 -6.85
C ASP A 230 -1.89 -17.11 -8.35
N SER A 231 -2.55 -16.01 -8.71
CA SER A 231 -2.62 -15.47 -10.07
C SER A 231 -1.88 -14.14 -10.13
N LEU A 232 -0.64 -14.12 -10.61
CA LEU A 232 0.08 -12.90 -10.94
C LEU A 232 -0.18 -12.55 -12.40
N HIS A 233 -0.75 -11.38 -12.69
CA HIS A 233 -1.17 -11.04 -14.04
C HIS A 233 -0.75 -9.64 -14.47
N VAL A 234 -0.80 -9.41 -15.78
CA VAL A 234 -0.62 -8.11 -16.43
C VAL A 234 -1.68 -7.95 -17.50
N TYR A 235 -2.42 -6.86 -17.46
CA TYR A 235 -3.37 -6.50 -18.52
C TYR A 235 -2.63 -6.18 -19.83
N GLN A 236 -3.18 -6.60 -20.94
CA GLN A 236 -2.55 -6.46 -22.25
C GLN A 236 -2.22 -4.99 -22.60
N ARG A 237 -3.06 -4.05 -22.17
CA ARG A 237 -2.81 -2.60 -22.30
C ARG A 237 -1.52 -2.10 -21.64
N HIS A 238 -0.93 -2.86 -20.72
CA HIS A 238 0.29 -2.51 -19.98
C HIS A 238 1.55 -3.24 -20.46
N TRP A 239 1.47 -4.00 -21.56
CA TRP A 239 2.64 -4.71 -22.10
C TRP A 239 3.76 -3.76 -22.50
N ASN A 240 3.45 -2.61 -23.09
CA ASN A 240 4.43 -1.59 -23.46
C ASN A 240 5.16 -1.03 -22.23
N ASP A 241 4.45 -0.92 -21.08
CA ASP A 241 5.05 -0.52 -19.81
C ASP A 241 6.07 -1.55 -19.32
N LEU A 242 5.78 -2.86 -19.47
CA LEU A 242 6.70 -3.93 -19.13
C LEU A 242 7.96 -3.89 -19.99
N ASP A 243 7.82 -3.69 -21.28
CA ASP A 243 8.96 -3.63 -22.22
C ASP A 243 9.87 -2.45 -21.93
N SER A 244 9.28 -1.29 -21.64
CA SER A 244 10.00 -0.09 -21.27
C SER A 244 10.77 -0.28 -19.97
N ALA A 245 10.12 -0.86 -18.95
CA ALA A 245 10.73 -1.12 -17.66
C ALA A 245 11.84 -2.20 -17.73
N ALA A 246 11.67 -3.22 -18.57
CA ALA A 246 12.69 -4.25 -18.78
C ALA A 246 13.97 -3.68 -19.40
N LYS A 247 13.84 -2.65 -20.24
CA LYS A 247 14.97 -1.95 -20.89
C LYS A 247 15.60 -0.88 -20.01
N ALA A 248 14.92 -0.43 -18.96
CA ALA A 248 15.42 0.63 -18.08
C ALA A 248 16.69 0.20 -17.36
N THR A 249 17.74 1.00 -17.50
CA THR A 249 19.01 0.78 -16.79
C THR A 249 18.80 1.02 -15.30
N ARG A 250 19.19 0.07 -14.44
CA ARG A 250 19.14 0.24 -13.00
C ARG A 250 20.06 1.38 -12.58
N LYS A 251 19.50 2.52 -12.19
CA LYS A 251 20.27 3.53 -11.46
C LYS A 251 20.52 2.98 -10.06
N LYS A 252 21.75 3.11 -9.56
CA LYS A 252 22.04 2.84 -8.15
C LYS A 252 21.17 3.81 -7.33
N THR A 253 20.14 3.29 -6.69
CA THR A 253 19.28 4.08 -5.82
C THR A 253 19.90 4.16 -4.42
N PRO A 254 19.80 5.30 -3.75
CA PRO A 254 20.23 5.41 -2.35
C PRO A 254 19.46 4.43 -1.50
N ILE A 255 20.17 3.72 -0.62
CA ILE A 255 19.61 2.60 0.16
C ILE A 255 19.18 3.08 1.56
N ASN A 256 19.31 4.35 1.87
CA ASN A 256 19.09 4.83 3.23
C ASN A 256 17.63 5.21 3.44
N THR A 257 16.85 4.29 4.03
CA THR A 257 15.49 4.56 4.53
C THR A 257 15.54 4.77 6.03
N ALA A 258 14.95 5.85 6.52
CA ALA A 258 14.71 6.00 7.94
C ALA A 258 13.83 4.86 8.46
N SER A 259 14.07 4.41 9.70
CA SER A 259 13.34 3.26 10.25
C SER A 259 11.97 3.65 10.76
N LEU A 260 10.96 2.84 10.39
CA LEU A 260 9.60 2.94 10.91
C LEU A 260 9.45 2.33 12.32
N ALA A 261 10.48 1.63 12.79
CA ALA A 261 10.44 0.92 14.06
C ALA A 261 10.38 1.89 15.24
N ILE A 262 9.33 1.79 16.02
CA ILE A 262 9.22 2.38 17.37
C ILE A 262 9.08 1.22 18.34
N LYS A 263 9.90 1.21 19.38
CA LYS A 263 9.86 0.19 20.41
C LYS A 263 8.57 0.34 21.22
N ASP A 264 7.90 -0.76 21.44
CA ASP A 264 6.58 -0.96 22.05
C ASP A 264 5.38 -0.33 21.31
N TYR A 265 4.23 -0.98 21.48
CA TYR A 265 3.00 -0.61 20.81
C TYR A 265 2.46 0.76 21.24
N ASN A 266 2.49 1.08 22.54
CA ASN A 266 1.87 2.30 23.06
C ASN A 266 2.62 3.57 22.58
N SER A 267 3.96 3.53 22.59
CA SER A 267 4.79 4.63 22.05
C SER A 267 4.55 4.83 20.57
N TRP A 268 4.40 3.74 19.82
CA TRP A 268 4.04 3.80 18.42
C TRP A 268 2.64 4.39 18.21
N GLU A 269 1.66 3.95 18.99
CA GLU A 269 0.27 4.39 18.87
C GLU A 269 0.14 5.92 19.06
N MET A 270 0.82 6.49 20.06
CA MET A 270 0.86 7.94 20.26
C MET A 270 1.41 8.68 19.05
N THR A 271 2.51 8.19 18.49
CA THR A 271 3.12 8.78 17.27
C THR A 271 2.19 8.63 16.07
N PHE A 272 1.57 7.47 15.92
CA PHE A 272 0.67 7.20 14.81
C PHE A 272 -0.61 8.05 14.85
N ARG A 273 -1.18 8.32 16.01
CA ARG A 273 -2.33 9.25 16.17
C ARG A 273 -1.98 10.65 15.67
N ARG A 274 -0.79 11.15 15.99
CA ARG A 274 -0.31 12.45 15.51
C ARG A 274 -0.09 12.44 13.99
N LEU A 275 0.51 11.36 13.47
CA LEU A 275 0.66 11.18 12.03
C LEU A 275 -0.68 11.24 11.30
N VAL A 276 -1.68 10.49 11.78
CA VAL A 276 -3.03 10.47 11.18
C VAL A 276 -3.66 11.85 11.20
N SER A 277 -3.60 12.56 12.32
CA SER A 277 -4.14 13.92 12.45
C SER A 277 -3.50 14.86 11.41
N SER A 278 -2.17 14.85 11.28
CA SER A 278 -1.45 15.67 10.30
C SER A 278 -1.87 15.31 8.87
N VAL A 279 -1.96 14.01 8.55
CA VAL A 279 -2.30 13.54 7.19
C VAL A 279 -3.74 13.87 6.83
N VAL A 280 -4.69 13.77 7.76
CA VAL A 280 -6.08 14.20 7.54
C VAL A 280 -6.13 15.72 7.27
N SER A 281 -5.38 16.53 8.03
CA SER A 281 -5.28 17.96 7.78
C SER A 281 -4.76 18.28 6.38
N LEU A 282 -3.80 17.51 5.84
CA LEU A 282 -3.32 17.67 4.46
C LEU A 282 -4.42 17.43 3.41
N THR A 283 -5.43 16.63 3.70
CA THR A 283 -6.54 16.40 2.75
C THR A 283 -7.55 17.53 2.73
N THR A 284 -7.69 18.26 3.83
CA THR A 284 -8.69 19.32 4.01
C THR A 284 -8.14 20.73 3.81
N SER A 285 -6.84 20.97 4.08
CA SER A 285 -6.20 22.28 3.91
C SER A 285 -6.22 22.73 2.45
N LEU A 286 -6.53 23.99 2.22
CA LEU A 286 -6.68 24.58 0.88
C LEU A 286 -5.51 25.49 0.48
N SER A 287 -4.84 26.11 1.44
CA SER A 287 -3.75 27.06 1.17
C SER A 287 -2.37 26.41 1.28
N GLU A 288 -1.41 26.98 0.57
CA GLU A 288 0.00 26.61 0.65
C GLU A 288 0.54 26.73 2.09
N ALA A 289 0.20 27.82 2.77
CA ALA A 289 0.65 28.09 4.13
C ALA A 289 0.17 27.04 5.13
N GLU A 290 -1.10 26.60 5.05
CA GLU A 290 -1.65 25.56 5.90
C GLU A 290 -0.95 24.21 5.68
N LEU A 291 -0.67 23.84 4.43
CA LEU A 291 0.01 22.60 4.09
C LEU A 291 1.45 22.57 4.64
N ILE A 292 2.17 23.69 4.53
CA ILE A 292 3.53 23.86 5.09
C ILE A 292 3.48 23.81 6.62
N SER A 293 2.56 24.56 7.23
CA SER A 293 2.39 24.58 8.70
C SER A 293 2.07 23.20 9.26
N THR A 294 1.25 22.41 8.54
CA THR A 294 0.96 21.01 8.93
C THR A 294 2.21 20.15 8.96
N PHE A 295 3.11 20.30 7.98
CA PHE A 295 4.40 19.59 7.98
C PHE A 295 5.31 20.10 9.11
N ASP A 296 5.42 21.42 9.32
CA ASP A 296 6.28 22.00 10.35
C ASP A 296 5.89 21.56 11.75
N ALA A 297 4.59 21.41 12.00
CA ALA A 297 4.04 20.89 13.25
C ALA A 297 4.46 19.44 13.58
N THR A 298 5.11 18.74 12.64
CA THR A 298 5.62 17.36 12.84
C THR A 298 7.12 17.30 13.18
N SER A 299 7.72 18.40 13.58
CA SER A 299 9.17 18.50 13.84
C SER A 299 9.70 17.54 14.92
N ASP A 300 8.87 17.13 15.84
CA ASP A 300 9.17 16.22 16.95
C ASP A 300 8.76 14.74 16.68
N ILE A 301 8.19 14.44 15.51
CA ILE A 301 7.92 13.07 15.08
C ILE A 301 9.22 12.44 14.57
N ILE A 302 9.42 11.13 14.80
CA ILE A 302 10.60 10.43 14.33
C ILE A 302 10.80 10.59 12.81
N PRO A 303 12.06 10.63 12.33
CA PRO A 303 12.37 10.96 10.94
C PRO A 303 11.57 10.20 9.91
N ALA A 304 11.37 8.89 10.06
CA ALA A 304 10.66 8.07 9.08
C ALA A 304 9.20 8.50 8.85
N TYR A 305 8.46 8.80 9.93
CA TYR A 305 7.08 9.26 9.79
C TYR A 305 7.01 10.72 9.36
N ARG A 306 8.00 11.53 9.73
CA ARG A 306 8.12 12.90 9.21
C ARG A 306 8.39 12.92 7.70
N GLU A 307 9.23 12.00 7.19
CA GLU A 307 9.42 11.79 5.75
C GLU A 307 8.11 11.41 5.04
N TRP A 308 7.24 10.61 5.69
CA TRP A 308 5.92 10.29 5.14
C TRP A 308 5.01 11.52 5.09
N VAL A 309 4.99 12.34 6.14
CA VAL A 309 4.22 13.60 6.12
C VAL A 309 4.74 14.54 5.02
N ALA A 310 6.05 14.69 4.87
CA ALA A 310 6.65 15.50 3.80
C ALA A 310 6.24 15.00 2.40
N LEU A 311 6.27 13.67 2.20
CA LEU A 311 5.84 13.04 0.96
C LEU A 311 4.37 13.34 0.62
N LEU A 312 3.49 13.19 1.62
CA LEU A 312 2.06 13.46 1.48
C LEU A 312 1.80 14.96 1.30
N ALA A 313 2.52 15.83 2.02
CA ALA A 313 2.42 17.28 1.84
C ALA A 313 2.88 17.72 0.43
N ALA A 314 3.95 17.11 -0.11
CA ALA A 314 4.39 17.35 -1.48
C ALA A 314 3.28 17.02 -2.50
N GLU A 315 2.63 15.86 -2.33
CA GLU A 315 1.52 15.48 -3.21
C GLU A 315 0.29 16.38 -3.02
N ALA A 316 -0.02 16.78 -1.78
CA ALA A 316 -1.11 17.70 -1.50
C ALA A 316 -0.88 19.09 -2.13
N LEU A 317 0.36 19.62 -2.04
CA LEU A 317 0.77 20.86 -2.71
C LEU A 317 0.63 20.76 -4.23
N ARG A 318 1.14 19.67 -4.82
CA ARG A 318 1.02 19.45 -6.27
C ARG A 318 -0.44 19.46 -6.74
N ARG A 319 -1.32 18.76 -6.02
CA ARG A 319 -2.76 18.66 -6.35
C ARG A 319 -3.49 20.00 -6.26
N ARG A 320 -2.99 20.91 -5.45
CA ARG A 320 -3.55 22.26 -5.29
C ARG A 320 -2.90 23.32 -6.17
N GLY A 321 -2.02 22.91 -7.09
CA GLY A 321 -1.42 23.82 -8.07
C GLY A 321 -0.18 24.57 -7.57
N PHE A 322 0.52 24.04 -6.57
CA PHE A 322 1.79 24.59 -6.05
C PHE A 322 2.99 23.68 -6.42
N PRO A 323 3.31 23.50 -7.72
CA PRO A 323 4.29 22.50 -8.16
C PRO A 323 5.72 22.78 -7.68
N GLU A 324 6.14 24.03 -7.59
CA GLU A 324 7.47 24.39 -7.13
C GLU A 324 7.65 24.07 -5.63
N ARG A 325 6.65 24.40 -4.83
CA ARG A 325 6.63 24.04 -3.40
C ARG A 325 6.54 22.56 -3.17
N ALA A 326 5.80 21.85 -4.01
CA ALA A 326 5.74 20.39 -3.96
C ALA A 326 7.11 19.76 -4.19
N LEU A 327 7.91 20.27 -5.14
CA LEU A 327 9.28 19.80 -5.37
C LEU A 327 10.20 20.08 -4.18
N GLN A 328 10.11 21.26 -3.56
CA GLN A 328 10.85 21.60 -2.34
C GLN A 328 10.44 20.72 -1.16
N MET A 329 9.14 20.50 -0.97
CA MET A 329 8.63 19.66 0.10
C MET A 329 9.07 18.19 -0.07
N ALA A 330 9.15 17.69 -1.31
CA ALA A 330 9.64 16.35 -1.59
C ALA A 330 11.12 16.13 -1.18
N ASP A 331 11.93 17.18 -1.05
CA ASP A 331 13.30 17.07 -0.53
C ASP A 331 13.32 16.72 0.96
N HIS A 332 12.30 17.11 1.72
CA HIS A 332 12.13 16.73 3.12
C HIS A 332 11.66 15.28 3.31
N ALA A 333 11.18 14.62 2.25
CA ALA A 333 10.80 13.21 2.30
C ALA A 333 12.01 12.25 2.23
N GLY A 334 13.23 12.74 2.42
CA GLY A 334 14.46 11.97 2.35
C GLY A 334 14.82 11.51 0.93
N SER A 335 16.01 10.92 0.81
CA SER A 335 16.54 10.53 -0.51
C SER A 335 15.75 9.39 -1.17
N TYR A 336 15.11 8.54 -0.37
CA TYR A 336 14.40 7.36 -0.86
C TYR A 336 12.98 7.70 -1.35
N TRP A 337 12.15 8.25 -0.49
CA TRP A 337 10.77 8.60 -0.81
C TRP A 337 10.67 9.81 -1.72
N GLY A 338 11.50 10.84 -1.47
CA GLY A 338 11.56 12.03 -2.30
C GLY A 338 11.99 11.74 -3.74
N LEU A 339 12.99 10.85 -3.94
CA LEU A 339 13.36 10.39 -5.28
C LEU A 339 12.21 9.65 -5.96
N SER A 340 11.55 8.74 -5.26
CA SER A 340 10.41 7.98 -5.78
C SER A 340 9.30 8.92 -6.26
N TRP A 341 8.94 9.92 -5.45
CA TRP A 341 7.91 10.90 -5.80
C TRP A 341 8.32 11.76 -7.00
N LYS A 342 9.56 12.27 -7.04
CA LYS A 342 10.07 13.05 -8.16
C LYS A 342 10.07 12.27 -9.48
N MET A 343 10.40 10.98 -9.43
CA MET A 343 10.35 10.12 -10.62
C MET A 343 8.91 9.92 -11.09
N TRP A 344 7.98 9.68 -10.17
CA TRP A 344 6.57 9.56 -10.49
C TRP A 344 5.98 10.87 -11.03
N ASN A 345 6.27 12.02 -10.41
CA ASN A 345 5.79 13.32 -10.81
C ASN A 345 6.24 13.67 -12.26
N ARG A 346 7.51 13.47 -12.58
CA ARG A 346 8.04 13.67 -13.95
C ARG A 346 7.33 12.81 -14.99
N ARG A 347 7.03 11.55 -14.64
CA ARG A 347 6.28 10.66 -15.53
C ARG A 347 4.88 11.19 -15.78
N THR A 348 4.20 11.63 -14.75
CA THR A 348 2.84 12.20 -14.86
C THR A 348 2.83 13.45 -15.72
N GLU A 349 3.73 14.40 -15.49
CA GLU A 349 3.86 15.61 -16.31
C GLU A 349 4.13 15.31 -17.79
N THR A 350 4.94 14.27 -18.06
CA THR A 350 5.22 13.84 -19.44
C THR A 350 3.97 13.27 -20.10
N GLN A 351 3.19 12.46 -19.38
CA GLN A 351 1.95 11.88 -19.86
C GLN A 351 0.90 12.98 -20.13
N ASP A 352 0.79 13.98 -19.25
CA ASP A 352 -0.10 15.13 -19.40
C ASP A 352 0.25 15.93 -20.66
N LYS A 353 1.52 16.23 -20.87
CA LYS A 353 2.00 16.96 -22.07
C LYS A 353 1.75 16.21 -23.38
N MET A 354 1.75 14.88 -23.34
CA MET A 354 1.47 14.03 -24.51
C MET A 354 -0.04 13.80 -24.72
N GLY A 355 -0.91 14.36 -23.88
CA GLY A 355 -2.36 14.11 -23.93
C GLY A 355 -2.77 12.68 -23.57
N ILE A 356 -1.86 11.91 -22.99
CA ILE A 356 -2.06 10.49 -22.66
C ILE A 356 -2.71 10.34 -21.28
N SER A 357 -2.65 11.36 -20.44
CA SER A 357 -3.24 11.35 -19.08
C SER A 357 -4.78 11.27 -19.09
N GLY A 358 -5.41 11.58 -20.21
CA GLY A 358 -6.85 11.41 -20.43
C GLY A 358 -7.27 10.08 -21.04
N VAL A 359 -6.33 9.22 -21.46
CA VAL A 359 -6.63 7.86 -21.94
C VAL A 359 -6.78 6.94 -20.72
N VAL A 360 -7.67 7.34 -19.84
CA VAL A 360 -8.20 6.49 -18.80
C VAL A 360 -9.53 5.99 -19.31
N ASP A 361 -9.47 4.75 -19.80
CA ASP A 361 -10.57 3.83 -19.66
C ASP A 361 -11.92 4.31 -20.19
N ASN A 362 -12.05 4.26 -21.52
CA ASN A 362 -13.34 3.98 -22.14
C ASN A 362 -13.64 2.49 -21.95
N SER A 363 -13.76 2.01 -20.70
CA SER A 363 -14.46 0.78 -20.41
C SER A 363 -15.93 1.02 -20.76
N PRO A 364 -16.58 0.16 -21.57
CA PRO A 364 -17.98 0.32 -21.87
C PRO A 364 -18.76 0.34 -20.54
N ARG A 365 -19.68 1.27 -20.44
CA ARG A 365 -20.69 1.28 -19.37
C ARG A 365 -21.31 -0.11 -19.33
N ILE A 366 -21.18 -0.79 -18.20
CA ILE A 366 -21.93 -2.01 -17.95
C ILE A 366 -23.41 -1.61 -18.01
N SER A 367 -24.04 -1.85 -19.15
CA SER A 367 -25.49 -1.94 -19.23
C SER A 367 -25.88 -3.28 -18.59
N HIS A 368 -26.66 -3.19 -17.56
CA HIS A 368 -27.42 -4.12 -16.72
C HIS A 368 -27.27 -5.62 -16.92
#